data_9959d6af6f458b83d99fe6f8e2dfdcd7
#
_entry.id   9959d6af6f458b83d99fe6f8e2dfdcd7
#
_cell.length_a   1.000
_cell.length_b   1.000
_cell.length_c   1.000
_cell.angle_alpha   90.00
_cell.angle_beta   90.00
_cell.angle_gamma   90.00
#
_symmetry.space_group_name_H-M   'P 1'
#
loop_
_entity.id
_entity.type
_entity.pdbx_description
1 polymer ?
#
loop_
_entity_poly.entity_id
_entity_poly.type
_entity_poly.pdbx_seq_one_letter_code
_entity_poly.pdbx_strand_id
1 'polypeptide(L)'
;MIVDFHTHIFPKKMRENREFYFHSESAFKLLYNSQKAKLAGSKELVKAMDEQGVDKSVIFGFPWKTTETFKRHNDYIMDAVQKYHGRLIGLCCFDPFNSDAVSETERCIDGGLLGIGEFAFYESGIN
;
A
#
# COMPACT_ATOMS: atom_id res chain seq x y z
N MET A 1 8.96 9.99 20.60
CA MET A 1 8.72 9.68 19.15
C MET A 1 7.51 8.76 19.03
N ILE A 2 6.56 9.11 18.17
CA ILE A 2 5.39 8.29 17.86
C ILE A 2 5.53 7.77 16.44
N VAL A 3 5.44 6.44 16.28
CA VAL A 3 5.51 5.77 14.97
C VAL A 3 4.25 4.94 14.77
N ASP A 4 3.51 5.23 13.69
CA ASP A 4 2.38 4.42 13.26
C ASP A 4 2.89 3.30 12.35
N PHE A 5 2.72 2.05 12.75
CA PHE A 5 3.26 0.89 12.03
C PHE A 5 2.31 0.26 11.02
N HIS A 6 1.08 0.76 10.87
CA HIS A 6 0.12 0.12 9.98
C HIS A 6 -0.73 1.15 9.23
N THR A 7 -0.21 1.62 8.08
CA THR A 7 -0.89 2.65 7.31
C THR A 7 -0.96 2.29 5.83
N HIS A 8 -2.18 2.16 5.32
CA HIS A 8 -2.43 2.00 3.90
C HIS A 8 -2.64 3.36 3.24
N ILE A 9 -1.91 3.63 2.16
CA ILE A 9 -2.17 4.77 1.29
C ILE A 9 -2.32 4.30 -0.16
N PHE A 10 -3.14 5.00 -0.93
CA PHE A 10 -3.52 4.60 -2.28
C PHE A 10 -3.32 5.75 -3.27
N PRO A 11 -2.88 5.45 -4.51
CA PRO A 11 -2.84 6.44 -5.58
C PRO A 11 -4.22 7.05 -5.84
N LYS A 12 -4.25 8.29 -6.30
CA LYS A 12 -5.50 9.01 -6.59
C LYS A 12 -6.42 8.24 -7.52
N LYS A 13 -5.88 7.65 -8.59
CA LYS A 13 -6.69 6.86 -9.54
C LYS A 13 -7.39 5.67 -8.88
N MET A 14 -6.73 5.00 -7.95
CA MET A 14 -7.34 3.89 -7.21
C MET A 14 -8.43 4.38 -6.26
N ARG A 15 -8.20 5.51 -5.58
CA ARG A 15 -9.17 6.11 -4.67
C ARG A 15 -10.45 6.58 -5.37
N GLU A 16 -10.30 7.16 -6.55
CA GLU A 16 -11.42 7.70 -7.34
C GLU A 16 -12.16 6.64 -8.15
N ASN A 17 -11.53 5.52 -8.45
CA ASN A 17 -12.07 4.45 -9.31
C ASN A 17 -12.00 3.08 -8.62
N ARG A 18 -12.33 3.01 -7.34
CA ARG A 18 -12.19 1.76 -6.59
C ARG A 18 -12.99 0.60 -7.19
N GLU A 19 -14.14 0.85 -7.76
CA GLU A 19 -14.99 -0.18 -8.38
C GLU A 19 -14.30 -0.87 -9.56
N PHE A 20 -13.42 -0.18 -10.26
CA PHE A 20 -12.65 -0.76 -11.38
C PHE A 20 -11.85 -2.00 -10.96
N TYR A 21 -11.38 -2.03 -9.71
CA TYR A 21 -10.54 -3.11 -9.18
C TYR A 21 -11.36 -4.26 -8.59
N PHE A 22 -12.65 -4.09 -8.36
CA PHE A 22 -13.49 -5.10 -7.70
C PHE A 22 -13.66 -6.37 -8.52
N HIS A 23 -13.62 -6.28 -9.85
CA HIS A 23 -13.82 -7.43 -10.74
C HIS A 23 -12.69 -8.45 -10.64
N SER A 24 -11.45 -7.99 -10.58
CA SER A 24 -10.25 -8.85 -10.60
C SER A 24 -9.63 -9.05 -9.21
N GLU A 25 -10.05 -8.28 -8.21
CA GLU A 25 -9.43 -8.22 -6.89
C GLU A 25 -10.51 -8.38 -5.80
N SER A 26 -10.94 -9.63 -5.57
CA SER A 26 -12.03 -9.94 -4.65
C SER A 26 -11.76 -9.52 -3.20
N ALA A 27 -10.53 -9.64 -2.74
CA ALA A 27 -10.12 -9.20 -1.41
C ALA A 27 -10.28 -7.69 -1.23
N PHE A 28 -9.90 -6.92 -2.24
CA PHE A 28 -10.08 -5.47 -2.24
C PHE A 28 -11.56 -5.09 -2.21
N LYS A 29 -12.39 -5.76 -3.02
CA LYS A 29 -13.85 -5.59 -3.00
C LYS A 29 -14.41 -5.86 -1.61
N LEU A 30 -14.01 -6.96 -0.98
CA LEU A 30 -14.47 -7.35 0.35
C LEU A 30 -14.25 -6.22 1.38
N LEU A 31 -13.06 -5.61 1.36
CA LEU A 31 -12.67 -4.60 2.34
C LEU A 31 -13.14 -3.19 2.01
N TYR A 32 -13.24 -2.84 0.72
CA TYR A 32 -13.47 -1.45 0.28
C TYR A 32 -14.74 -1.26 -0.55
N ASN A 33 -15.65 -2.23 -0.56
CA ASN A 33 -16.94 -2.11 -1.25
C ASN A 33 -17.85 -1.05 -0.62
N SER A 34 -17.77 -0.86 0.69
CA SER A 34 -18.55 0.17 1.38
C SER A 34 -17.95 1.56 1.13
N GLN A 35 -18.82 2.53 0.79
CA GLN A 35 -18.41 3.93 0.67
C GLN A 35 -17.93 4.55 1.99
N LYS A 36 -18.24 3.90 3.11
CA LYS A 36 -17.73 4.29 4.44
C LYS A 36 -16.26 3.91 4.65
N ALA A 37 -15.75 2.94 3.90
CA ALA A 37 -14.35 2.57 3.94
C ALA A 37 -13.54 3.66 3.21
N LYS A 38 -12.72 4.40 3.96
CA LYS A 38 -11.97 5.53 3.43
C LYS A 38 -10.65 5.05 2.82
N LEU A 39 -10.28 5.67 1.70
CA LEU A 39 -8.98 5.53 1.07
C LEU A 39 -8.27 6.87 1.13
N ALA A 40 -7.07 6.90 1.66
CA ALA A 40 -6.27 8.13 1.77
C ALA A 40 -5.02 8.08 0.89
N GLY A 41 -4.51 9.24 0.52
CA GLY A 41 -3.24 9.39 -0.16
C GLY A 41 -2.14 9.86 0.78
N SER A 42 -0.92 10.00 0.27
CA SER A 42 0.24 10.41 1.07
C SER A 42 0.10 11.81 1.67
N LYS A 43 -0.48 12.75 0.92
CA LYS A 43 -0.68 14.13 1.38
C LYS A 43 -1.64 14.19 2.57
N GLU A 44 -2.75 13.48 2.48
CA GLU A 44 -3.75 13.40 3.55
C GLU A 44 -3.16 12.73 4.80
N LEU A 45 -2.37 11.68 4.60
CA LEU A 45 -1.69 11.00 5.71
C LEU A 45 -0.73 11.94 6.44
N VAL A 46 0.16 12.61 5.72
CA VAL A 46 1.14 13.52 6.34
C VAL A 46 0.45 14.66 7.07
N LYS A 47 -0.63 15.20 6.52
CA LYS A 47 -1.45 16.21 7.19
C LYS A 47 -2.00 15.67 8.52
N ALA A 48 -2.58 14.47 8.51
CA ALA A 48 -3.10 13.84 9.72
C ALA A 48 -2.00 13.57 10.75
N MET A 49 -0.81 13.14 10.29
CA MET A 49 0.36 12.96 11.16
C MET A 49 0.74 14.26 11.86
N ASP A 50 0.77 15.37 11.12
CA ASP A 50 1.10 16.68 11.69
C ASP A 50 0.07 17.13 12.74
N GLU A 51 -1.21 16.91 12.45
CA GLU A 51 -2.32 17.26 13.37
C GLU A 51 -2.33 16.41 14.64
N GLN A 52 -1.91 15.14 14.53
CA GLN A 52 -1.95 14.18 15.65
C GLN A 52 -0.60 13.99 16.35
N GLY A 53 0.45 14.67 15.91
CA GLY A 53 1.78 14.55 16.51
C GLY A 53 2.47 13.20 16.22
N VAL A 54 2.18 12.56 15.09
CA VAL A 54 2.83 11.33 14.66
C VAL A 54 4.12 11.68 13.92
N ASP A 55 5.24 11.19 14.39
CA ASP A 55 6.56 11.51 13.81
C ASP A 55 6.82 10.77 12.50
N LYS A 56 6.53 9.47 12.49
CA LYS A 56 6.74 8.60 11.32
C LYS A 56 5.58 7.65 11.13
N SER A 57 5.34 7.23 9.87
CA SER A 57 4.40 6.17 9.54
C SER A 57 5.04 5.15 8.62
N VAL A 58 4.80 3.87 8.90
CA VAL A 58 5.12 2.78 7.99
C VAL A 58 3.97 2.63 7.01
N ILE A 59 4.25 2.81 5.73
CA ILE A 59 3.25 2.82 4.66
C ILE A 59 3.44 1.65 3.72
N PHE A 60 2.34 1.14 3.20
CA PHE A 60 2.33 0.10 2.18
C PHE A 60 1.02 0.13 1.41
N GLY A 61 1.01 -0.57 0.29
CA GLY A 61 -0.16 -0.65 -0.56
C GLY A 61 -1.14 -1.72 -0.11
N PHE A 62 -1.49 -2.59 -1.04
CA PHE A 62 -2.44 -3.68 -0.85
C PHE A 62 -1.89 -4.94 -1.52
N PRO A 63 -2.17 -6.15 -1.02
CA PRO A 63 -1.67 -7.39 -1.62
C PRO A 63 -2.46 -7.77 -2.88
N TRP A 64 -2.33 -6.95 -3.93
CA TRP A 64 -2.95 -7.18 -5.22
C TRP A 64 -2.48 -8.49 -5.85
N LYS A 65 -3.38 -9.21 -6.49
CA LYS A 65 -3.05 -10.42 -7.26
C LYS A 65 -2.41 -10.09 -8.60
N THR A 66 -2.79 -8.97 -9.20
CA THR A 66 -2.36 -8.56 -10.53
C THR A 66 -1.03 -7.82 -10.48
N THR A 67 -0.03 -8.30 -11.20
CA THR A 67 1.32 -7.72 -11.25
C THR A 67 1.32 -6.25 -11.61
N GLU A 68 0.60 -5.83 -12.64
CA GLU A 68 0.54 -4.43 -13.06
C GLU A 68 -0.01 -3.54 -11.95
N THR A 69 -1.02 -4.01 -11.23
CA THR A 69 -1.65 -3.24 -10.15
C THR A 69 -0.71 -3.07 -8.96
N PHE A 70 -0.06 -4.14 -8.49
CA PHE A 70 0.85 -3.99 -7.36
C PHE A 70 2.11 -3.20 -7.72
N LYS A 71 2.61 -3.29 -8.96
CA LYS A 71 3.73 -2.46 -9.41
C LYS A 71 3.39 -0.97 -9.34
N ARG A 72 2.24 -0.57 -9.87
CA ARG A 72 1.78 0.82 -9.80
C ARG A 72 1.63 1.30 -8.37
N HIS A 73 1.08 0.46 -7.50
CA HIS A 73 0.90 0.83 -6.10
C HIS A 73 2.24 0.95 -5.38
N ASN A 74 3.15 0.01 -5.58
CA ASN A 74 4.49 0.08 -5.00
C ASN A 74 5.29 1.28 -5.52
N ASP A 75 5.14 1.64 -6.79
CA ASP A 75 5.73 2.88 -7.34
C ASP A 75 5.22 4.12 -6.59
N TYR A 76 3.93 4.16 -6.31
CA TYR A 76 3.35 5.25 -5.52
C TYR A 76 3.93 5.30 -4.10
N ILE A 77 4.13 4.15 -3.46
CA ILE A 77 4.76 4.07 -2.14
C ILE A 77 6.22 4.60 -2.20
N MET A 78 6.99 4.20 -3.21
CA MET A 78 8.36 4.68 -3.41
C MET A 78 8.39 6.20 -3.59
N ASP A 79 7.50 6.75 -4.41
CA ASP A 79 7.38 8.20 -4.62
C ASP A 79 7.02 8.93 -3.32
N ALA A 80 6.11 8.38 -2.53
CA ALA A 80 5.71 8.96 -1.25
C ALA A 80 6.87 9.01 -0.25
N VAL A 81 7.63 7.92 -0.14
CA VAL A 81 8.83 7.86 0.72
C VAL A 81 9.85 8.90 0.30
N GLN A 82 10.08 9.04 -0.99
CA GLN A 82 11.03 10.03 -1.53
C GLN A 82 10.57 11.46 -1.26
N LYS A 83 9.28 11.73 -1.49
CA LYS A 83 8.69 13.06 -1.28
C LYS A 83 8.66 13.47 0.18
N TYR A 84 8.37 12.55 1.08
CA TYR A 84 8.26 12.79 2.51
C TYR A 84 9.38 12.07 3.29
N HIS A 85 10.60 12.24 2.81
CA HIS A 85 11.79 11.64 3.39
C HIS A 85 11.90 11.96 4.90
N GLY A 86 12.19 10.93 5.68
CA GLY A 86 12.28 11.07 7.14
C GLY A 86 10.93 10.97 7.88
N ARG A 87 9.80 11.02 7.16
CA ARG A 87 8.47 10.89 7.75
C ARG A 87 7.79 9.56 7.39
N LEU A 88 8.01 9.07 6.16
CA LEU A 88 7.38 7.84 5.68
C LEU A 88 8.43 6.75 5.45
N ILE A 89 8.12 5.56 5.92
CA ILE A 89 8.92 4.34 5.75
C ILE A 89 8.07 3.39 4.92
N GLY A 90 8.55 3.00 3.74
CA GLY A 90 7.76 2.19 2.81
C GLY A 90 8.09 0.72 2.82
N LEU A 91 7.06 -0.09 2.69
CA LEU A 91 7.15 -1.54 2.48
C LEU A 91 6.55 -1.92 1.13
N CYS A 92 7.11 -2.93 0.50
CA CYS A 92 6.63 -3.55 -0.73
C CYS A 92 5.44 -4.46 -0.42
N CYS A 93 4.36 -4.39 -1.20
CA CYS A 93 3.17 -5.21 -0.97
C CYS A 93 2.68 -5.87 -2.27
N PHE A 94 2.33 -7.13 -2.19
CA PHE A 94 1.83 -7.96 -3.30
C PHE A 94 1.20 -9.25 -2.76
N ASP A 95 0.47 -9.95 -3.60
CA ASP A 95 0.07 -11.34 -3.30
C ASP A 95 1.32 -12.24 -3.36
N PRO A 96 1.70 -12.90 -2.27
CA PRO A 96 2.92 -13.72 -2.22
C PRO A 96 2.89 -14.93 -3.16
N PHE A 97 1.73 -15.33 -3.65
CA PHE A 97 1.60 -16.42 -4.64
C PHE A 97 1.78 -15.96 -6.08
N ASN A 98 1.89 -14.65 -6.33
CA ASN A 98 2.17 -14.15 -7.66
C ASN A 98 3.61 -14.53 -8.05
N SER A 99 3.79 -15.02 -9.29
CA SER A 99 5.10 -15.46 -9.78
C SER A 99 6.14 -14.34 -9.86
N ASP A 100 5.71 -13.08 -9.90
CA ASP A 100 6.59 -11.91 -9.94
C ASP A 100 6.94 -11.36 -8.54
N ALA A 101 6.51 -12.02 -7.46
CA ALA A 101 6.69 -11.53 -6.09
C ALA A 101 8.18 -11.30 -5.74
N VAL A 102 9.06 -12.21 -6.14
CA VAL A 102 10.51 -12.10 -5.87
C VAL A 102 11.11 -10.93 -6.63
N SER A 103 10.85 -10.83 -7.93
CA SER A 103 11.38 -9.73 -8.75
C SER A 103 10.83 -8.38 -8.33
N GLU A 104 9.59 -8.32 -7.89
CA GLU A 104 9.01 -7.09 -7.36
C GLU A 104 9.68 -6.69 -6.04
N THR A 105 9.96 -7.65 -5.17
CA THR A 105 10.72 -7.39 -3.93
C THR A 105 12.06 -6.75 -4.23
N GLU A 106 12.83 -7.34 -5.13
CA GLU A 106 14.14 -6.81 -5.54
C GLU A 106 14.01 -5.39 -6.09
N ARG A 107 13.05 -5.17 -6.99
CA ARG A 107 12.78 -3.86 -7.58
C ARG A 107 12.45 -2.81 -6.52
N CYS A 108 11.61 -3.15 -5.56
CA CYS A 108 11.18 -2.24 -4.50
C CYS A 108 12.31 -1.92 -3.52
N ILE A 109 13.12 -2.91 -3.13
CA ILE A 109 14.28 -2.68 -2.26
C ILE A 109 15.29 -1.77 -2.95
N ASP A 110 15.57 -2.00 -4.22
CA ASP A 110 16.44 -1.12 -5.02
C ASP A 110 15.85 0.30 -5.14
N GLY A 111 14.53 0.42 -5.13
CA GLY A 111 13.81 1.69 -5.17
C GLY A 111 13.66 2.41 -3.82
N GLY A 112 14.22 1.86 -2.73
CA GLY A 112 14.27 2.51 -1.42
C GLY A 112 13.24 2.03 -0.39
N LEU A 113 12.47 0.98 -0.69
CA LEU A 113 11.59 0.36 0.31
C LEU A 113 12.42 -0.55 1.23
N LEU A 114 12.03 -0.63 2.50
CA LEU A 114 12.85 -1.28 3.54
C LEU A 114 12.44 -2.72 3.86
N GLY A 115 11.40 -3.24 3.23
CA GLY A 115 10.93 -4.59 3.49
C GLY A 115 9.65 -4.91 2.75
N ILE A 116 9.00 -5.97 3.16
CA ILE A 116 7.75 -6.47 2.58
C ILE A 116 6.66 -6.41 3.65
N GLY A 117 5.49 -5.97 3.30
CA GLY A 117 4.31 -5.92 4.17
C GLY A 117 3.14 -5.19 3.51
N GLU A 118 1.90 -5.45 3.94
CA GLU A 118 1.58 -6.53 4.89
C GLU A 118 1.44 -7.88 4.17
N PHE A 119 1.72 -8.97 4.88
CA PHE A 119 1.38 -10.30 4.41
C PHE A 119 -0.05 -10.63 4.85
N ALA A 120 -1.01 -10.27 4.01
CA ALA A 120 -2.40 -10.64 4.22
C ALA A 120 -2.80 -11.69 3.20
N PHE A 121 -3.29 -12.81 3.68
CA PHE A 121 -3.66 -13.95 2.85
C PHE A 121 -5.17 -14.02 2.68
N TYR A 122 -5.75 -12.93 2.20
CA TYR A 122 -7.17 -12.90 1.90
C TYR A 122 -7.50 -13.88 0.78
N GLU A 123 -8.35 -14.86 1.03
CA GLU A 123 -8.82 -15.81 0.03
C GLU A 123 -7.72 -16.62 -0.70
N SER A 124 -6.50 -16.65 -0.19
CA SER A 124 -5.38 -17.35 -0.85
C SER A 124 -5.25 -18.82 -0.46
N GLY A 125 -6.15 -19.32 0.40
CA GLY A 125 -6.16 -20.72 0.82
C GLY A 125 -5.12 -21.08 1.89
N ILE A 126 -4.39 -20.13 2.41
CA ILE A 126 -3.56 -20.33 3.61
C ILE A 126 -4.41 -19.96 4.84
N ASN A 127 -4.73 -20.93 5.58
CA ASN A 127 -5.42 -20.77 6.87
C ASN A 127 -4.41 -20.84 8.01
#